data_2fbd54eaea7f7bc4cf4cd7741ed5eb57
#
_entry.id   2fbd54eaea7f7bc4cf4cd7741ed5eb57
#
_cell.length_a   1.000
_cell.length_b   1.000
_cell.length_c   1.000
_cell.angle_alpha   90.00
_cell.angle_beta   90.00
_cell.angle_gamma   90.00
#
_symmetry.space_group_name_H-M   'P 1'
#
loop_
_entity.id
_entity.type
_entity.pdbx_description
1 polymer ?
#
loop_
_entity_poly.entity_id
_entity_poly.type
_entity_poly.pdbx_seq_one_letter_code
_entity_poly.pdbx_strand_id
1 'polypeptide(L)'
;VDGPGSRLALFLQGCNLRCKTCHNPWTIGRCNDCGDCVLHCPHDALNIQAGRVWWQESICHKCDTCLHVCPQQATPMAQRFSVEEILGQIRNVAPFIEGITISGGEATTQLPFVVALFRAIKADASLKHLTCLVDSNGLLSETGWQKLLPFFDGAMLDLKAWNNEHHRFLTGRENPQIKHSIRWLAHHQRLTELRLLVIPDHCDYLKHLESLIAFIHALGDVPVRINAFHAHGVYGEAASWRSATAEDVEPLACALEKQRITVIRPALYL
;
A
#
# COMPACT_ATOMS: atom_id res chain seq x y z
N VAL A 1 7.82 4.78 0.10
CA VAL A 1 8.48 4.85 1.35
C VAL A 1 7.75 3.95 2.34
N ASP A 2 8.29 2.78 2.56
CA ASP A 2 7.57 1.63 3.12
C ASP A 2 7.81 1.47 4.63
N GLY A 3 7.84 2.58 5.36
CA GLY A 3 8.05 2.64 6.82
C GLY A 3 9.42 3.16 7.22
N PRO A 4 9.71 3.22 8.54
CA PRO A 4 10.98 3.71 9.07
C PRO A 4 12.11 2.70 8.88
N GLY A 5 13.32 3.21 8.75
CA GLY A 5 14.55 2.41 8.60
C GLY A 5 14.75 1.77 7.23
N SER A 6 15.81 0.97 7.10
CA SER A 6 16.09 0.20 5.89
C SER A 6 15.23 -1.05 5.85
N ARG A 7 14.43 -1.24 4.80
CA ARG A 7 13.42 -2.32 4.76
C ARG A 7 13.38 -3.06 3.43
N LEU A 8 13.14 -4.36 3.51
CA LEU A 8 12.72 -5.12 2.34
C LEU A 8 11.20 -4.95 2.16
N ALA A 9 10.79 -4.35 1.04
CA ALA A 9 9.38 -4.21 0.70
C ALA A 9 8.94 -5.37 -0.21
N LEU A 10 7.87 -6.05 0.17
CA LEU A 10 7.24 -7.12 -0.61
C LEU A 10 5.87 -6.63 -1.08
N PHE A 11 5.68 -6.57 -2.40
CA PHE A 11 4.45 -6.10 -3.02
C PHE A 11 3.56 -7.28 -3.43
N LEU A 12 2.39 -7.41 -2.80
CA LEU A 12 1.44 -8.48 -3.10
C LEU A 12 0.43 -8.04 -4.16
N GLN A 13 0.04 -8.97 -5.02
CA GLN A 13 -0.96 -8.77 -6.05
C GLN A 13 -2.38 -8.91 -5.49
N GLY A 14 -3.28 -8.04 -5.93
CA GLY A 14 -4.68 -7.99 -5.54
C GLY A 14 -5.00 -6.85 -4.59
N CYS A 15 -6.08 -6.10 -4.86
CA CYS A 15 -6.57 -5.02 -4.02
C CYS A 15 -8.10 -5.06 -3.92
N ASN A 16 -8.63 -4.69 -2.76
CA ASN A 16 -10.07 -4.57 -2.52
C ASN A 16 -10.60 -3.13 -2.66
N LEU A 17 -9.72 -2.18 -3.04
CA LEU A 17 -10.06 -0.84 -3.49
C LEU A 17 -9.88 -0.68 -5.01
N ARG A 18 -10.49 0.39 -5.56
CA ARG A 18 -10.35 0.85 -6.95
C ARG A 18 -10.05 2.34 -6.95
N CYS A 19 -8.92 2.70 -6.32
CA CYS A 19 -8.55 4.10 -6.17
C CYS A 19 -8.28 4.75 -7.51
N LYS A 20 -8.95 5.89 -7.79
CA LYS A 20 -8.71 6.69 -9.00
C LYS A 20 -7.26 7.18 -9.09
N THR A 21 -6.64 7.45 -7.96
CA THR A 21 -5.25 7.93 -7.82
C THR A 21 -4.24 6.81 -7.54
N CYS A 22 -4.53 5.57 -7.96
CA CYS A 22 -3.61 4.47 -7.73
C CYS A 22 -2.36 4.59 -8.59
N HIS A 23 -1.17 4.59 -7.97
CA HIS A 23 0.11 4.62 -8.67
C HIS A 23 0.56 3.24 -9.17
N ASN A 24 -0.09 2.17 -8.67
CA ASN A 24 0.19 0.79 -9.07
C ASN A 24 -1.09 0.08 -9.55
N PRO A 25 -1.80 0.62 -10.56
CA PRO A 25 -3.11 0.09 -10.96
C PRO A 25 -3.07 -1.36 -11.42
N TRP A 26 -1.93 -1.83 -11.93
CA TRP A 26 -1.71 -3.23 -12.33
C TRP A 26 -1.58 -4.21 -11.15
N THR A 27 -1.53 -3.73 -9.92
CA THR A 27 -1.58 -4.58 -8.72
C THR A 27 -2.99 -4.79 -8.19
N ILE A 28 -3.99 -4.11 -8.75
CA ILE A 28 -5.39 -4.16 -8.29
C ILE A 28 -6.01 -5.52 -8.59
N GLY A 29 -5.87 -6.00 -9.82
CA GLY A 29 -6.38 -7.29 -10.24
C GLY A 29 -5.46 -8.45 -9.91
N ARG A 30 -5.92 -9.67 -10.21
CA ARG A 30 -5.10 -10.88 -10.16
C ARG A 30 -5.13 -11.53 -11.52
N CYS A 31 -3.98 -12.00 -11.99
CA CYS A 31 -3.91 -12.73 -13.24
C CYS A 31 -4.78 -14.00 -13.16
N ASN A 32 -5.64 -14.21 -14.16
CA ASN A 32 -6.47 -15.39 -14.32
C ASN A 32 -5.95 -16.31 -15.43
N ASP A 33 -4.76 -16.04 -15.93
CA ASP A 33 -4.07 -16.78 -16.96
C ASP A 33 -4.83 -16.85 -18.32
N CYS A 34 -5.63 -15.82 -18.67
CA CYS A 34 -6.41 -15.78 -19.92
C CYS A 34 -5.56 -15.77 -21.19
N GLY A 35 -4.32 -15.31 -21.12
CA GLY A 35 -3.40 -15.30 -22.27
C GLY A 35 -3.47 -14.08 -23.17
N ASP A 36 -4.40 -13.12 -22.96
CA ASP A 36 -4.54 -11.93 -23.82
C ASP A 36 -3.24 -11.15 -23.96
N CYS A 37 -2.50 -11.01 -22.85
CA CYS A 37 -1.20 -10.33 -22.84
C CYS A 37 -0.11 -11.08 -23.65
N VAL A 38 -0.23 -12.39 -23.80
CA VAL A 38 0.72 -13.20 -24.58
C VAL A 38 0.62 -12.85 -26.06
N LEU A 39 -0.60 -12.73 -26.57
CA LEU A 39 -0.88 -12.38 -27.99
C LEU A 39 -0.40 -10.98 -28.37
N HIS A 40 -0.22 -10.11 -27.38
CA HIS A 40 0.12 -8.68 -27.60
C HIS A 40 1.57 -8.36 -27.18
N CYS A 41 2.35 -9.34 -26.70
CA CYS A 41 3.73 -9.09 -26.32
C CYS A 41 4.62 -8.92 -27.56
N PRO A 42 5.17 -7.70 -27.84
CA PRO A 42 5.94 -7.46 -29.06
C PRO A 42 7.33 -8.12 -29.05
N HIS A 43 7.73 -8.69 -27.92
CA HIS A 43 9.07 -9.28 -27.70
C HIS A 43 9.00 -10.75 -27.32
N ASP A 44 7.83 -11.40 -27.44
CA ASP A 44 7.61 -12.81 -27.09
C ASP A 44 8.08 -13.18 -25.66
N ALA A 45 8.11 -12.19 -24.77
CA ALA A 45 8.52 -12.38 -23.38
C ALA A 45 7.45 -13.04 -22.50
N LEU A 46 6.28 -13.33 -23.08
CA LEU A 46 5.17 -14.01 -22.41
C LEU A 46 4.76 -15.24 -23.22
N ASN A 47 4.53 -16.35 -22.54
CA ASN A 47 3.97 -17.56 -23.14
C ASN A 47 3.04 -18.28 -22.16
N ILE A 48 2.35 -19.31 -22.61
CA ILE A 48 1.51 -20.16 -21.76
C ILE A 48 2.22 -21.49 -21.54
N GLN A 49 2.53 -21.80 -20.27
CA GLN A 49 3.11 -23.07 -19.85
C GLN A 49 2.20 -23.74 -18.81
N ALA A 50 1.81 -24.98 -19.06
CA ALA A 50 0.90 -25.72 -18.18
C ALA A 50 -0.38 -24.94 -17.80
N GLY A 51 -0.98 -24.21 -18.77
CA GLY A 51 -2.19 -23.42 -18.57
C GLY A 51 -2.00 -22.12 -17.78
N ARG A 52 -0.78 -21.65 -17.63
CA ARG A 52 -0.45 -20.40 -16.93
C ARG A 52 0.36 -19.48 -17.82
N VAL A 53 0.14 -18.19 -17.67
CA VAL A 53 0.99 -17.18 -18.29
C VAL A 53 2.34 -17.17 -17.59
N TRP A 54 3.38 -17.37 -18.36
CA TRP A 54 4.76 -17.38 -17.91
C TRP A 54 5.49 -16.16 -18.48
N TRP A 55 6.18 -15.43 -17.61
CA TRP A 55 7.00 -14.28 -17.99
C TRP A 55 8.48 -14.63 -17.97
N GLN A 56 9.15 -14.31 -19.07
CA GLN A 56 10.60 -14.47 -19.22
C GLN A 56 11.28 -13.11 -19.12
N GLU A 57 11.84 -12.82 -17.96
CA GLU A 57 12.44 -11.53 -17.65
C GLU A 57 13.61 -11.19 -18.58
N SER A 58 14.43 -12.16 -18.95
CA SER A 58 15.66 -11.98 -19.75
C SER A 58 15.44 -11.38 -21.13
N ILE A 59 14.25 -11.53 -21.71
CA ILE A 59 13.88 -10.99 -23.03
C ILE A 59 12.78 -9.90 -22.94
N CYS A 60 12.37 -9.54 -21.73
CA CYS A 60 11.37 -8.50 -21.53
C CYS A 60 11.97 -7.10 -21.63
N HIS A 61 11.44 -6.30 -22.55
CA HIS A 61 11.86 -4.90 -22.74
C HIS A 61 11.11 -3.88 -21.88
N LYS A 62 10.25 -4.35 -20.94
CA LYS A 62 9.47 -3.49 -20.01
C LYS A 62 8.64 -2.41 -20.74
N CYS A 63 8.04 -2.77 -21.87
CA CYS A 63 7.25 -1.86 -22.71
C CYS A 63 5.81 -1.66 -22.20
N ASP A 64 5.40 -2.36 -21.14
CA ASP A 64 4.12 -2.29 -20.45
C ASP A 64 2.87 -2.62 -21.31
N THR A 65 3.03 -3.06 -22.57
CA THR A 65 1.92 -3.47 -23.44
C THR A 65 1.01 -4.49 -22.76
N CYS A 66 1.60 -5.47 -22.06
CA CYS A 66 0.85 -6.50 -21.31
C CYS A 66 -0.02 -5.93 -20.18
N LEU A 67 0.36 -4.80 -19.59
CA LEU A 67 -0.42 -4.13 -18.55
C LEU A 67 -1.62 -3.40 -19.15
N HIS A 68 -1.43 -2.76 -20.31
CA HIS A 68 -2.48 -2.00 -21.00
C HIS A 68 -3.58 -2.89 -21.59
N VAL A 69 -3.22 -4.07 -22.08
CA VAL A 69 -4.21 -4.99 -22.69
C VAL A 69 -4.88 -5.92 -21.68
N CYS A 70 -4.45 -5.92 -20.43
CA CYS A 70 -4.96 -6.87 -19.43
C CYS A 70 -6.39 -6.49 -18.97
N PRO A 71 -7.41 -7.32 -19.25
CA PRO A 71 -8.79 -7.03 -18.84
C PRO A 71 -8.99 -7.12 -17.31
N GLN A 72 -8.05 -7.79 -16.62
CA GLN A 72 -8.07 -7.92 -15.16
C GLN A 72 -7.34 -6.81 -14.42
N GLN A 73 -6.70 -5.86 -15.12
CA GLN A 73 -5.80 -4.86 -14.52
C GLN A 73 -4.75 -5.54 -13.60
N ALA A 74 -4.13 -6.60 -14.11
CA ALA A 74 -3.12 -7.38 -13.42
C ALA A 74 -1.81 -7.37 -14.20
N THR A 75 -0.70 -7.63 -13.50
CA THR A 75 0.57 -7.84 -14.17
C THR A 75 0.85 -9.34 -14.37
N PRO A 76 1.25 -9.77 -15.57
CA PRO A 76 1.73 -11.13 -15.79
C PRO A 76 3.14 -11.37 -15.22
N MET A 77 3.83 -10.30 -14.81
CA MET A 77 5.18 -10.35 -14.24
C MET A 77 5.18 -10.72 -12.75
N ALA A 78 4.00 -10.81 -12.11
CA ALA A 78 3.90 -11.25 -10.72
C ALA A 78 4.31 -12.73 -10.60
N GLN A 79 5.24 -13.01 -9.70
CA GLN A 79 5.72 -14.36 -9.41
C GLN A 79 5.01 -14.94 -8.18
N ARG A 80 4.93 -16.26 -8.12
CA ARG A 80 4.36 -16.98 -6.97
C ARG A 80 5.50 -17.50 -6.11
N PHE A 81 5.44 -17.18 -4.83
CA PHE A 81 6.43 -17.62 -3.85
C PHE A 81 5.76 -18.32 -2.68
N SER A 82 6.39 -19.36 -2.19
CA SER A 82 6.12 -19.95 -0.88
C SER A 82 6.73 -19.08 0.24
N VAL A 83 6.29 -19.30 1.46
CA VAL A 83 6.88 -18.64 2.65
C VAL A 83 8.38 -18.95 2.75
N GLU A 84 8.80 -20.21 2.49
CA GLU A 84 10.20 -20.61 2.62
C GLU A 84 11.10 -19.95 1.56
N GLU A 85 10.63 -19.78 0.34
CA GLU A 85 11.38 -19.07 -0.70
C GLU A 85 11.59 -17.59 -0.31
N ILE A 86 10.55 -16.95 0.22
CA ILE A 86 10.68 -15.56 0.71
C ILE A 86 11.59 -15.48 1.94
N LEU A 87 11.52 -16.44 2.87
CA LEU A 87 12.47 -16.49 3.99
C LEU A 87 13.92 -16.62 3.52
N GLY A 88 14.16 -17.40 2.48
CA GLY A 88 15.47 -17.50 1.85
C GLY A 88 15.98 -16.16 1.33
N GLN A 89 15.12 -15.42 0.65
CA GLN A 89 15.45 -14.05 0.18
C GLN A 89 15.70 -13.08 1.35
N ILE A 90 14.87 -13.13 2.38
CA ILE A 90 15.04 -12.28 3.58
C ILE A 90 16.38 -12.58 4.26
N ARG A 91 16.76 -13.86 4.46
CA ARG A 91 18.04 -14.24 5.06
C ARG A 91 19.25 -13.64 4.32
N ASN A 92 19.17 -13.58 2.98
CA ASN A 92 20.27 -13.02 2.17
C ASN A 92 20.46 -11.50 2.38
N VAL A 93 19.42 -10.77 2.72
CA VAL A 93 19.45 -9.31 2.89
C VAL A 93 19.35 -8.87 4.35
N ALA A 94 19.07 -9.78 5.27
CA ALA A 94 18.88 -9.50 6.69
C ALA A 94 20.00 -8.66 7.34
N PRO A 95 21.29 -8.82 6.98
CA PRO A 95 22.36 -7.98 7.55
C PRO A 95 22.26 -6.50 7.15
N PHE A 96 21.48 -6.14 6.15
CA PHE A 96 21.38 -4.79 5.58
C PHE A 96 20.06 -4.09 5.87
N ILE A 97 19.12 -4.77 6.55
CA ILE A 97 17.76 -4.26 6.78
C ILE A 97 17.39 -4.30 8.26
N GLU A 98 16.54 -3.37 8.68
CA GLU A 98 15.96 -3.30 10.01
C GLU A 98 14.59 -4.00 10.09
N GLY A 99 14.02 -4.31 8.95
CA GLY A 99 12.71 -4.97 8.89
C GLY A 99 12.21 -5.23 7.49
N ILE A 100 11.01 -5.78 7.44
CA ILE A 100 10.25 -5.99 6.21
C ILE A 100 8.93 -5.23 6.26
N THR A 101 8.44 -4.86 5.10
CA THR A 101 7.10 -4.29 4.92
C THR A 101 6.36 -5.08 3.85
N ILE A 102 5.17 -5.55 4.18
CA ILE A 102 4.26 -6.12 3.18
C ILE A 102 3.33 -5.02 2.71
N SER A 103 3.35 -4.75 1.41
CA SER A 103 2.58 -3.74 0.70
C SER A 103 1.99 -4.35 -0.59
N GLY A 104 1.82 -3.56 -1.67
CA GLY A 104 1.40 -4.02 -2.99
C GLY A 104 0.11 -3.37 -3.46
N GLY A 105 -0.86 -4.16 -3.94
CA GLY A 105 -2.24 -3.73 -4.09
C GLY A 105 -2.85 -3.49 -2.71
N GLU A 106 -3.18 -4.58 -2.03
CA GLU A 106 -3.52 -4.57 -0.60
C GLU A 106 -2.98 -5.83 0.06
N ALA A 107 -2.02 -5.67 0.96
CA ALA A 107 -1.34 -6.76 1.67
C ALA A 107 -2.31 -7.74 2.35
N THR A 108 -3.36 -7.21 2.99
CA THR A 108 -4.29 -7.99 3.79
C THR A 108 -5.28 -8.83 2.98
N THR A 109 -5.34 -8.67 1.65
CA THR A 109 -6.10 -9.57 0.77
C THR A 109 -5.48 -10.98 0.70
N GLN A 110 -4.21 -11.11 1.11
CA GLN A 110 -3.49 -12.38 1.23
C GLN A 110 -3.14 -12.68 2.70
N LEU A 111 -4.05 -12.34 3.63
CA LEU A 111 -3.84 -12.46 5.08
C LEU A 111 -3.24 -13.79 5.54
N PRO A 112 -3.67 -14.99 5.05
CA PRO A 112 -3.07 -16.25 5.46
C PRO A 112 -1.56 -16.32 5.17
N PHE A 113 -1.13 -15.81 4.01
CA PHE A 113 0.28 -15.75 3.64
C PHE A 113 1.05 -14.78 4.54
N VAL A 114 0.51 -13.57 4.77
CA VAL A 114 1.16 -12.55 5.60
C VAL A 114 1.34 -13.06 7.04
N VAL A 115 0.31 -13.68 7.62
CA VAL A 115 0.38 -14.29 8.96
C VAL A 115 1.43 -15.40 9.01
N ALA A 116 1.45 -16.29 8.01
CA ALA A 116 2.40 -17.40 7.96
C ALA A 116 3.84 -16.89 7.83
N LEU A 117 4.08 -15.89 6.98
CA LEU A 117 5.42 -15.31 6.79
C LEU A 117 5.91 -14.61 8.07
N PHE A 118 5.10 -13.74 8.68
CA PHE A 118 5.49 -13.04 9.89
C PHE A 118 5.73 -13.99 11.06
N ARG A 119 4.87 -15.01 11.22
CA ARG A 119 5.09 -16.09 12.21
C ARG A 119 6.43 -16.78 11.99
N ALA A 120 6.76 -17.12 10.74
CA ALA A 120 8.01 -17.80 10.40
C ALA A 120 9.23 -16.90 10.68
N ILE A 121 9.18 -15.59 10.36
CA ILE A 121 10.23 -14.62 10.69
C ILE A 121 10.44 -14.53 12.19
N LYS A 122 9.36 -14.42 12.97
CA LYS A 122 9.46 -14.30 14.44
C LYS A 122 9.93 -15.60 15.13
N ALA A 123 9.76 -16.76 14.46
CA ALA A 123 10.25 -18.06 14.93
C ALA A 123 11.71 -18.33 14.53
N ASP A 124 12.24 -17.68 13.51
CA ASP A 124 13.62 -17.86 13.03
C ASP A 124 14.60 -17.07 13.90
N ALA A 125 15.57 -17.78 14.51
CA ALA A 125 16.55 -17.17 15.41
C ALA A 125 17.41 -16.09 14.74
N SER A 126 17.63 -16.20 13.43
CA SER A 126 18.43 -15.25 12.63
C SER A 126 17.61 -14.04 12.15
N LEU A 127 16.28 -14.13 12.11
CA LEU A 127 15.39 -13.10 11.53
C LEU A 127 14.48 -12.42 12.56
N LYS A 128 14.30 -13.00 13.76
CA LYS A 128 13.34 -12.51 14.77
C LYS A 128 13.56 -11.06 15.21
N HIS A 129 14.76 -10.52 15.00
CA HIS A 129 15.11 -9.14 15.31
C HIS A 129 14.49 -8.15 14.30
N LEU A 130 14.15 -8.61 13.09
CA LEU A 130 13.57 -7.77 12.07
C LEU A 130 12.14 -7.36 12.45
N THR A 131 11.83 -6.07 12.26
CA THR A 131 10.47 -5.57 12.43
C THR A 131 9.61 -5.94 11.22
N CYS A 132 8.36 -6.37 11.48
CA CYS A 132 7.38 -6.76 10.46
C CYS A 132 6.28 -5.71 10.39
N LEU A 133 6.21 -4.96 9.30
CA LEU A 133 5.20 -3.93 9.09
C LEU A 133 4.24 -4.29 7.95
N VAL A 134 3.02 -3.78 8.04
CA VAL A 134 2.01 -3.85 6.99
C VAL A 134 1.69 -2.44 6.52
N ASP A 135 1.73 -2.22 5.21
CA ASP A 135 1.18 -1.06 4.54
C ASP A 135 -0.19 -1.42 3.98
N SER A 136 -1.25 -0.77 4.45
CA SER A 136 -2.62 -1.20 4.21
C SER A 136 -3.60 -0.05 4.04
N ASN A 137 -4.64 -0.31 3.28
CA ASN A 137 -5.78 0.59 3.14
C ASN A 137 -6.78 0.52 4.33
N GLY A 138 -6.55 -0.37 5.30
CA GLY A 138 -7.32 -0.45 6.53
C GLY A 138 -8.68 -1.14 6.45
N LEU A 139 -9.06 -1.75 5.33
CA LEU A 139 -10.33 -2.47 5.19
C LEU A 139 -10.36 -3.85 5.86
N LEU A 140 -9.23 -4.32 6.41
CA LEU A 140 -9.20 -5.57 7.14
C LEU A 140 -10.13 -5.51 8.36
N SER A 141 -10.88 -6.57 8.61
CA SER A 141 -11.73 -6.67 9.80
C SER A 141 -10.91 -6.78 11.09
N GLU A 142 -11.50 -6.43 12.21
CA GLU A 142 -10.87 -6.57 13.53
C GLU A 142 -10.35 -7.99 13.77
N THR A 143 -11.16 -9.02 13.46
CA THR A 143 -10.75 -10.42 13.54
C THR A 143 -9.56 -10.76 12.65
N GLY A 144 -9.40 -10.04 11.52
CA GLY A 144 -8.22 -10.14 10.67
C GLY A 144 -6.98 -9.55 11.36
N TRP A 145 -7.10 -8.34 11.93
CA TRP A 145 -6.02 -7.69 12.68
C TRP A 145 -5.60 -8.52 13.91
N GLN A 146 -6.56 -9.14 14.63
CA GLN A 146 -6.28 -10.03 15.76
C GLN A 146 -5.40 -11.23 15.35
N LYS A 147 -5.54 -11.76 14.14
CA LYS A 147 -4.68 -12.85 13.64
C LYS A 147 -3.26 -12.40 13.37
N LEU A 148 -3.04 -11.14 13.00
CA LEU A 148 -1.70 -10.56 12.77
C LEU A 148 -1.04 -10.15 14.07
N LEU A 149 -1.80 -9.70 15.06
CA LEU A 149 -1.32 -9.05 16.29
C LEU A 149 -0.14 -9.76 16.97
N PRO A 150 -0.09 -11.11 17.06
CA PRO A 150 1.03 -11.80 17.69
C PRO A 150 2.36 -11.75 16.94
N PHE A 151 2.35 -11.40 15.64
CA PHE A 151 3.48 -11.59 14.75
C PHE A 151 3.96 -10.32 14.05
N PHE A 152 3.19 -9.22 14.10
CA PHE A 152 3.57 -7.98 13.45
C PHE A 152 3.87 -6.86 14.46
N ASP A 153 4.73 -5.94 14.05
CA ASP A 153 5.18 -4.85 14.92
C ASP A 153 4.38 -3.56 14.69
N GLY A 154 3.74 -3.41 13.54
CA GLY A 154 2.88 -2.27 13.26
C GLY A 154 2.34 -2.21 11.84
N ALA A 155 1.45 -1.26 11.63
CA ALA A 155 0.85 -0.97 10.34
C ALA A 155 0.88 0.54 10.03
N MET A 156 1.02 0.86 8.77
CA MET A 156 0.82 2.20 8.22
C MET A 156 -0.51 2.18 7.49
N LEU A 157 -1.43 3.06 7.87
CA LEU A 157 -2.78 3.07 7.31
C LEU A 157 -3.09 4.35 6.53
N ASP A 158 -3.63 4.15 5.34
CA ASP A 158 -4.11 5.21 4.47
C ASP A 158 -5.56 5.62 4.81
N LEU A 159 -5.79 6.88 5.11
CA LEU A 159 -7.10 7.50 5.07
C LEU A 159 -7.13 8.47 3.89
N LYS A 160 -7.75 8.07 2.78
CA LYS A 160 -7.64 8.80 1.49
C LYS A 160 -8.62 9.97 1.34
N ALA A 161 -9.62 10.06 2.21
CA ALA A 161 -10.48 11.23 2.42
C ALA A 161 -11.16 11.12 3.78
N TRP A 162 -11.55 12.27 4.35
CA TRP A 162 -12.25 12.30 5.64
C TRP A 162 -13.73 11.98 5.50
N ASN A 163 -14.43 12.63 4.55
CA ASN A 163 -15.85 12.39 4.29
C ASN A 163 -16.06 11.03 3.62
N ASN A 164 -17.08 10.31 4.04
CA ASN A 164 -17.36 8.95 3.58
C ASN A 164 -17.72 8.89 2.09
N GLU A 165 -18.56 9.79 1.62
CA GLU A 165 -18.97 9.85 0.21
C GLU A 165 -17.80 10.23 -0.69
N HIS A 166 -16.98 11.18 -0.23
CA HIS A 166 -15.78 11.59 -0.93
C HIS A 166 -14.75 10.46 -1.00
N HIS A 167 -14.57 9.73 0.10
CA HIS A 167 -13.72 8.54 0.13
C HIS A 167 -14.22 7.48 -0.86
N ARG A 168 -15.54 7.24 -0.92
CA ARG A 168 -16.14 6.31 -1.88
C ARG A 168 -15.96 6.76 -3.31
N PHE A 169 -16.04 8.05 -3.59
CA PHE A 169 -15.73 8.62 -4.91
C PHE A 169 -14.28 8.33 -5.34
N LEU A 170 -13.31 8.52 -4.42
CA LEU A 170 -11.89 8.34 -4.71
C LEU A 170 -11.47 6.87 -4.81
N THR A 171 -12.11 5.97 -4.04
CA THR A 171 -11.59 4.61 -3.80
C THR A 171 -12.55 3.47 -4.16
N GLY A 172 -13.81 3.80 -4.43
CA GLY A 172 -14.89 2.82 -4.65
C GLY A 172 -15.44 2.20 -3.35
N ARG A 173 -14.94 2.59 -2.17
CA ARG A 173 -15.37 2.05 -0.87
C ARG A 173 -15.55 3.15 0.17
N GLU A 174 -16.37 2.86 1.17
CA GLU A 174 -16.58 3.70 2.34
C GLU A 174 -15.43 3.58 3.35
N ASN A 175 -15.27 4.59 4.22
CA ASN A 175 -14.16 4.65 5.17
C ASN A 175 -14.48 4.33 6.66
N PRO A 176 -15.71 3.99 7.09
CA PRO A 176 -15.96 3.70 8.51
C PRO A 176 -15.10 2.54 9.04
N GLN A 177 -14.94 1.45 8.25
CA GLN A 177 -14.09 0.32 8.62
C GLN A 177 -12.61 0.73 8.70
N ILE A 178 -12.15 1.62 7.83
CA ILE A 178 -10.77 2.14 7.83
C ILE A 178 -10.53 2.95 9.10
N LYS A 179 -11.45 3.86 9.45
CA LYS A 179 -11.38 4.65 10.70
C LYS A 179 -11.44 3.74 11.93
N HIS A 180 -12.22 2.65 11.89
CA HIS A 180 -12.24 1.63 12.95
C HIS A 180 -10.87 0.95 13.08
N SER A 181 -10.30 0.48 11.98
CA SER A 181 -8.97 -0.16 11.95
C SER A 181 -7.88 0.76 12.49
N ILE A 182 -7.90 2.05 12.12
CA ILE A 182 -6.96 3.05 12.63
C ILE A 182 -7.05 3.15 14.16
N ARG A 183 -8.26 3.32 14.72
CA ARG A 183 -8.45 3.39 16.19
C ARG A 183 -8.04 2.09 16.88
N TRP A 184 -8.42 0.95 16.32
CA TRP A 184 -8.10 -0.36 16.87
C TRP A 184 -6.60 -0.59 16.95
N LEU A 185 -5.87 -0.29 15.87
CA LEU A 185 -4.41 -0.42 15.82
C LEU A 185 -3.71 0.56 16.76
N ALA A 186 -4.20 1.80 16.86
CA ALA A 186 -3.67 2.78 17.82
C ALA A 186 -3.84 2.30 19.26
N HIS A 187 -5.03 1.79 19.62
CA HIS A 187 -5.32 1.22 20.95
C HIS A 187 -4.38 0.05 21.29
N HIS A 188 -4.00 -0.77 20.31
CA HIS A 188 -3.07 -1.89 20.48
C HIS A 188 -1.60 -1.50 20.31
N GLN A 189 -1.29 -0.20 20.18
CA GLN A 189 0.07 0.31 19.93
C GLN A 189 0.73 -0.33 18.70
N ARG A 190 -0.07 -0.51 17.64
CA ARG A 190 0.33 -1.09 16.36
C ARG A 190 0.09 -0.16 15.17
N LEU A 191 -0.36 1.06 15.39
CA LEU A 191 -0.42 2.09 14.34
C LEU A 191 0.92 2.83 14.28
N THR A 192 1.74 2.49 13.29
CA THR A 192 3.06 3.11 13.10
C THR A 192 2.94 4.51 12.53
N GLU A 193 1.97 4.72 11.64
CA GLU A 193 1.80 5.97 10.90
C GLU A 193 0.38 6.06 10.34
N LEU A 194 -0.27 7.20 10.50
CA LEU A 194 -1.48 7.55 9.74
C LEU A 194 -1.07 8.29 8.48
N ARG A 195 -1.58 7.89 7.32
CA ARG A 195 -1.27 8.50 6.04
C ARG A 195 -2.47 9.23 5.46
N LEU A 196 -2.29 10.50 5.14
CA LEU A 196 -3.27 11.36 4.48
C LEU A 196 -2.78 11.68 3.06
N LEU A 197 -3.67 11.59 2.07
CA LEU A 197 -3.32 11.89 0.67
C LEU A 197 -3.89 13.24 0.27
N VAL A 198 -3.02 14.20 -0.05
CA VAL A 198 -3.42 15.50 -0.59
C VAL A 198 -3.51 15.41 -2.09
N ILE A 199 -4.71 15.61 -2.62
CA ILE A 199 -5.03 15.68 -4.04
C ILE A 199 -5.59 17.08 -4.31
N PRO A 200 -4.94 17.92 -5.14
CA PRO A 200 -5.45 19.23 -5.48
C PRO A 200 -6.90 19.16 -5.99
N ASP A 201 -7.74 20.08 -5.55
CA ASP A 201 -9.17 20.18 -5.87
C ASP A 201 -10.04 18.99 -5.40
N HIS A 202 -9.42 17.92 -4.92
CA HIS A 202 -10.09 16.70 -4.44
C HIS A 202 -9.71 16.33 -3.00
N CYS A 203 -9.17 17.27 -2.21
CA CYS A 203 -8.85 17.07 -0.80
C CYS A 203 -9.96 17.68 0.08
N ASP A 204 -10.41 16.93 1.09
CA ASP A 204 -11.49 17.37 1.97
C ASP A 204 -11.08 17.60 3.44
N TYR A 205 -9.81 17.36 3.78
CA TYR A 205 -9.35 17.41 5.18
C TYR A 205 -9.50 18.79 5.82
N LEU A 206 -9.19 19.86 5.08
CA LEU A 206 -9.32 21.24 5.59
C LEU A 206 -10.79 21.63 5.82
N LYS A 207 -11.73 21.07 5.05
CA LYS A 207 -13.17 21.27 5.25
C LYS A 207 -13.68 20.59 6.53
N HIS A 208 -12.97 19.58 7.02
CA HIS A 208 -13.32 18.78 8.19
C HIS A 208 -12.23 18.81 9.26
N LEU A 209 -11.43 19.88 9.30
CA LEU A 209 -10.19 19.96 10.07
C LEU A 209 -10.40 19.69 11.58
N GLU A 210 -11.43 20.27 12.19
CA GLU A 210 -11.71 20.07 13.63
C GLU A 210 -11.97 18.59 13.96
N SER A 211 -12.80 17.94 13.15
CA SER A 211 -13.13 16.52 13.34
C SER A 211 -11.92 15.61 13.08
N LEU A 212 -11.07 15.96 12.10
CA LEU A 212 -9.84 15.25 11.80
C LEU A 212 -8.84 15.39 12.96
N ILE A 213 -8.64 16.59 13.49
CA ILE A 213 -7.76 16.86 14.62
C ILE A 213 -8.21 16.09 15.86
N ALA A 214 -9.51 16.17 16.20
CA ALA A 214 -10.07 15.42 17.32
C ALA A 214 -9.87 13.90 17.16
N PHE A 215 -10.02 13.39 15.95
CA PHE A 215 -9.75 11.98 15.64
C PHE A 215 -8.27 11.63 15.84
N ILE A 216 -7.33 12.43 15.33
CA ILE A 216 -5.89 12.17 15.45
C ILE A 216 -5.45 12.22 16.91
N HIS A 217 -5.90 13.22 17.70
CA HIS A 217 -5.59 13.29 19.12
C HIS A 217 -6.06 12.06 19.92
N ALA A 218 -7.20 11.48 19.53
CA ALA A 218 -7.71 10.27 20.15
C ALA A 218 -6.87 9.01 19.83
N LEU A 219 -5.94 9.09 18.85
CA LEU A 219 -5.02 7.98 18.52
C LEU A 219 -3.74 8.00 19.40
N GLY A 220 -3.48 9.08 20.17
CA GLY A 220 -2.23 9.28 20.91
C GLY A 220 -1.10 9.83 20.02
N ASP A 221 0.15 9.53 20.37
CA ASP A 221 1.35 10.06 19.70
C ASP A 221 1.67 9.33 18.38
N VAL A 222 0.68 9.25 17.49
CA VAL A 222 0.85 8.64 16.16
C VAL A 222 1.26 9.71 15.16
N PRO A 223 2.39 9.56 14.45
CA PRO A 223 2.79 10.50 13.41
C PRO A 223 1.83 10.44 12.22
N VAL A 224 1.57 11.61 11.64
CA VAL A 224 0.77 11.76 10.43
C VAL A 224 1.69 12.04 9.25
N ARG A 225 1.73 11.13 8.29
CA ARG A 225 2.41 11.36 7.02
C ARG A 225 1.43 11.95 6.02
N ILE A 226 1.81 13.05 5.42
CA ILE A 226 1.09 13.62 4.28
C ILE A 226 1.76 13.12 3.00
N ASN A 227 1.00 12.44 2.15
CA ASN A 227 1.42 12.06 0.81
C ASN A 227 0.85 13.09 -0.18
N ALA A 228 1.68 13.50 -1.13
CA ALA A 228 1.28 14.38 -2.22
C ALA A 228 0.92 13.54 -3.45
N PHE A 229 -0.24 13.80 -4.03
CA PHE A 229 -0.63 13.16 -5.28
C PHE A 229 0.26 13.64 -6.45
N HIS A 230 0.65 12.73 -7.30
CA HIS A 230 1.21 13.04 -8.62
C HIS A 230 0.55 12.15 -9.69
N ALA A 231 0.37 12.69 -10.90
CA ALA A 231 -0.36 12.02 -11.96
C ALA A 231 0.45 10.94 -12.70
N HIS A 232 1.79 10.93 -12.53
CA HIS A 232 2.64 9.95 -13.19
C HIS A 232 2.32 8.51 -12.73
N GLY A 233 2.10 7.60 -13.67
CA GLY A 233 1.75 6.20 -13.40
C GLY A 233 0.28 5.95 -13.03
N VAL A 234 -0.54 7.00 -13.00
CA VAL A 234 -1.97 6.90 -12.70
C VAL A 234 -2.76 6.66 -14.00
N TYR A 235 -3.83 5.87 -13.94
CA TYR A 235 -4.72 5.59 -15.06
C TYR A 235 -6.11 6.19 -14.85
N GLY A 236 -6.88 6.31 -15.96
CA GLY A 236 -8.24 6.83 -15.95
C GLY A 236 -8.29 8.36 -15.75
N GLU A 237 -9.37 8.84 -15.16
CA GLU A 237 -9.63 10.29 -15.08
C GLU A 237 -8.56 11.05 -14.26
N ALA A 238 -8.03 10.42 -13.22
CA ALA A 238 -7.04 11.06 -12.35
C ALA A 238 -5.65 11.23 -13.02
N ALA A 239 -5.41 10.60 -14.17
CA ALA A 239 -4.20 10.85 -14.95
C ALA A 239 -4.13 12.30 -15.50
N SER A 240 -5.29 12.97 -15.63
CA SER A 240 -5.38 14.37 -16.03
C SER A 240 -5.43 15.35 -14.85
N TRP A 241 -5.49 14.87 -13.62
CA TRP A 241 -5.52 15.74 -12.44
C TRP A 241 -4.15 16.36 -12.19
N ARG A 242 -4.16 17.58 -11.68
CA ARG A 242 -2.93 18.29 -11.34
C ARG A 242 -2.20 17.59 -10.19
N SER A 243 -0.90 17.40 -10.34
CA SER A 243 -0.03 16.93 -9.25
C SER A 243 0.02 17.96 -8.12
N ALA A 244 0.12 17.48 -6.89
CA ALA A 244 0.22 18.33 -5.71
C ALA A 244 1.61 18.95 -5.60
N THR A 245 1.65 20.21 -5.18
CA THR A 245 2.85 20.98 -4.88
C THR A 245 3.04 21.14 -3.37
N ALA A 246 4.14 21.77 -2.95
CA ALA A 246 4.34 22.14 -1.55
C ALA A 246 3.22 23.05 -1.04
N GLU A 247 2.74 23.99 -1.88
CA GLU A 247 1.67 24.92 -1.54
C GLU A 247 0.33 24.23 -1.27
N ASP A 248 0.07 23.07 -1.87
CA ASP A 248 -1.13 22.27 -1.62
C ASP A 248 -1.03 21.49 -0.29
N VAL A 249 0.17 21.07 0.08
CA VAL A 249 0.43 20.26 1.28
C VAL A 249 0.53 21.12 2.54
N GLU A 250 1.18 22.26 2.44
CA GLU A 250 1.56 23.10 3.58
C GLU A 250 0.39 23.58 4.44
N PRO A 251 -0.79 23.97 3.90
CA PRO A 251 -1.93 24.37 4.72
C PRO A 251 -2.39 23.29 5.69
N LEU A 252 -2.44 22.01 5.23
CA LEU A 252 -2.81 20.89 6.09
C LEU A 252 -1.70 20.58 7.11
N ALA A 253 -0.45 20.57 6.66
CA ALA A 253 0.70 20.31 7.53
C ALA A 253 0.80 21.33 8.67
N CYS A 254 0.76 22.61 8.36
CA CYS A 254 0.77 23.69 9.35
C CYS A 254 -0.43 23.65 10.31
N ALA A 255 -1.62 23.29 9.80
CA ALA A 255 -2.81 23.19 10.64
C ALA A 255 -2.68 22.07 11.68
N LEU A 256 -2.13 20.92 11.28
CA LEU A 256 -1.89 19.79 12.19
C LEU A 256 -0.77 20.10 13.20
N GLU A 257 0.34 20.68 12.76
CA GLU A 257 1.47 21.05 13.64
C GLU A 257 1.10 22.10 14.70
N LYS A 258 0.27 23.07 14.37
CA LYS A 258 -0.29 24.03 15.33
C LYS A 258 -1.03 23.33 16.47
N GLN A 259 -1.54 22.14 16.24
CA GLN A 259 -2.19 21.28 17.24
C GLN A 259 -1.23 20.25 17.87
N ARG A 260 0.09 20.46 17.72
CA ARG A 260 1.15 19.59 18.26
C ARG A 260 1.11 18.14 17.73
N ILE A 261 0.54 17.93 16.54
CA ILE A 261 0.56 16.66 15.84
C ILE A 261 1.90 16.57 15.09
N THR A 262 2.62 15.46 15.25
CA THR A 262 3.85 15.21 14.49
C THR A 262 3.51 14.93 13.04
N VAL A 263 4.01 15.78 12.13
CA VAL A 263 3.75 15.68 10.68
C VAL A 263 5.02 15.30 9.95
N ILE A 264 4.90 14.31 9.07
CA ILE A 264 5.94 13.90 8.12
C ILE A 264 5.51 14.39 6.74
N ARG A 265 6.24 15.37 6.20
CA ARG A 265 5.97 15.93 4.87
C ARG A 265 6.48 15.03 3.75
N PRO A 266 5.84 15.05 2.58
CA PRO A 266 6.37 14.36 1.41
C PRO A 266 7.70 14.97 0.97
N ALA A 267 8.62 14.14 0.45
CA ALA A 267 9.74 14.64 -0.31
C ALA A 267 9.21 15.09 -1.69
N LEU A 268 8.91 16.37 -1.81
CA LEU A 268 8.55 16.98 -3.09
C LEU A 268 9.85 17.32 -3.79
N TYR A 269 10.20 16.55 -4.80
CA TYR A 269 11.31 16.88 -5.68
C TYR A 269 10.87 18.05 -6.56
N LEU A 270 11.59 19.13 -6.46
CA LEU A 270 11.50 20.31 -7.33
C LEU A 270 11.87 19.96 -8.76
#